data_0cfd34de037be372ec7d03dc2cb368f2
#
_entry.id   0cfd34de037be372ec7d03dc2cb368f2
#
_cell.length_a   1.000
_cell.length_b   1.000
_cell.length_c   1.000
_cell.angle_alpha   90.00
_cell.angle_beta   90.00
_cell.angle_gamma   90.00
#
_symmetry.space_group_name_H-M   'P 1'
#
loop_
_entity.id
_entity.type
_entity.pdbx_description
1 polymer ?
#
loop_
_entity_poly.entity_id
_entity_poly.type
_entity_poly.pdbx_seq_one_letter_code
_entity_poly.pdbx_strand_id
1 'polypeptide(L)'
;YKLKKINIPEEWFFCNPFKSHSEKIICGLTCKTGVIFFSEEPYKKKEFFKNIEPLVQICRKNRIIFIMQCSFFWARKYKANGILIDFKDKILSNMINFNLIKEKFLLAVKIHNYQEAKKFARDIDIVFISNVFRTKTHPKRDGLGIQKLFELCTFLKDKLNFALGGVNRINIKRLKNKNLKGFGAISCFRE
;
A
#
# COMPACT_ATOMS: atom_id res chain seq x y z
N TYR A 1 -3.43 16.90 -9.92
CA TYR A 1 -2.52 16.88 -11.10
C TYR A 1 -1.86 15.51 -11.33
N LYS A 2 -1.41 14.80 -10.27
CA LYS A 2 -0.75 13.47 -10.36
C LYS A 2 -1.68 12.35 -10.79
N LEU A 3 -2.85 12.26 -10.18
CA LEU A 3 -3.80 11.16 -10.40
C LEU A 3 -4.33 11.09 -11.83
N LYS A 4 -4.36 12.22 -12.55
CA LYS A 4 -4.79 12.26 -13.96
C LYS A 4 -3.79 11.62 -14.94
N LYS A 5 -2.53 11.40 -14.52
CA LYS A 5 -1.46 10.84 -15.38
C LYS A 5 -1.14 9.38 -15.10
N ILE A 6 -1.64 8.81 -13.99
CA ILE A 6 -1.30 7.46 -13.55
C ILE A 6 -2.57 6.63 -13.47
N ASN A 7 -2.64 5.56 -14.24
CA ASN A 7 -3.72 4.58 -14.10
C ASN A 7 -3.46 3.74 -12.85
N ILE A 8 -4.19 4.02 -11.76
CA ILE A 8 -4.00 3.38 -10.46
C ILE A 8 -4.56 1.94 -10.53
N PRO A 9 -3.73 0.91 -10.25
CA PRO A 9 -4.15 -0.49 -10.21
C PRO A 9 -5.26 -0.73 -9.19
N GLU A 10 -6.11 -1.73 -9.48
CA GLU A 10 -7.14 -2.19 -8.53
C GLU A 10 -6.60 -3.22 -7.54
N GLU A 11 -5.49 -3.87 -7.89
CA GLU A 11 -4.83 -4.88 -7.09
C GLU A 11 -3.44 -4.43 -6.68
N TRP A 12 -3.07 -4.69 -5.41
CA TRP A 12 -1.77 -4.32 -4.87
C TRP A 12 -1.13 -5.49 -4.15
N PHE A 13 0.03 -5.91 -4.63
CA PHE A 13 0.87 -6.89 -3.94
C PHE A 13 1.69 -6.20 -2.85
N PHE A 14 1.42 -6.52 -1.59
CA PHE A 14 2.22 -6.10 -0.45
C PHE A 14 3.45 -7.00 -0.33
N CYS A 15 4.59 -6.49 -0.78
CA CYS A 15 5.84 -7.21 -0.89
C CYS A 15 6.77 -6.89 0.28
N ASN A 16 7.07 -7.90 1.10
CA ASN A 16 8.19 -7.86 2.03
C ASN A 16 9.42 -8.42 1.30
N PRO A 17 10.46 -7.60 1.02
CA PRO A 17 11.61 -8.03 0.19
C PRO A 17 12.53 -9.04 0.88
N PHE A 18 12.32 -9.31 2.17
CA PHE A 18 13.04 -10.37 2.89
C PHE A 18 12.43 -11.78 2.67
N LYS A 19 11.29 -11.88 1.99
CA LYS A 19 10.65 -13.17 1.70
C LYS A 19 11.14 -13.72 0.36
N SER A 20 11.61 -14.96 0.36
CA SER A 20 12.22 -15.66 -0.79
C SER A 20 11.36 -15.72 -2.06
N HIS A 21 10.04 -15.65 -1.94
CA HIS A 21 9.12 -15.76 -3.07
C HIS A 21 8.80 -14.42 -3.76
N SER A 22 9.30 -13.30 -3.23
CA SER A 22 8.92 -11.96 -3.70
C SER A 22 9.27 -11.73 -5.16
N GLU A 23 10.44 -12.14 -5.60
CA GLU A 23 10.91 -12.01 -6.97
C GLU A 23 10.04 -12.80 -7.95
N LYS A 24 9.81 -14.08 -7.67
CA LYS A 24 8.97 -14.96 -8.51
C LYS A 24 7.56 -14.37 -8.70
N ILE A 25 6.97 -13.86 -7.62
CA ILE A 25 5.65 -13.23 -7.68
C ILE A 25 5.69 -11.99 -8.59
N ILE A 26 6.64 -11.07 -8.36
CA ILE A 26 6.71 -9.82 -9.13
C ILE A 26 6.97 -10.09 -10.61
N CYS A 27 7.78 -11.10 -10.96
CA CYS A 27 7.99 -11.51 -12.36
C CYS A 27 6.69 -11.93 -13.06
N GLY A 28 5.75 -12.52 -12.34
CA GLY A 28 4.45 -12.94 -12.87
C GLY A 28 3.39 -11.83 -12.89
N LEU A 29 3.65 -10.65 -12.31
CA LEU A 29 2.70 -9.56 -12.31
C LEU A 29 2.68 -8.80 -13.64
N THR A 30 1.53 -8.22 -13.94
CA THR A 30 1.33 -7.30 -15.06
C THR A 30 1.17 -5.86 -14.57
N CYS A 31 1.14 -4.89 -15.48
CA CYS A 31 0.89 -3.49 -15.16
C CYS A 31 -0.50 -3.21 -14.53
N LYS A 32 -1.39 -4.21 -14.48
CA LYS A 32 -2.70 -4.14 -13.80
C LYS A 32 -2.59 -4.29 -12.28
N THR A 33 -1.47 -4.82 -11.79
CA THR A 33 -1.21 -4.99 -10.35
C THR A 33 -0.08 -4.07 -9.92
N GLY A 34 -0.30 -3.28 -8.87
CA GLY A 34 0.74 -2.46 -8.25
C GLY A 34 1.50 -3.23 -7.17
N VAL A 35 2.67 -2.73 -6.78
CA VAL A 35 3.51 -3.31 -5.73
C VAL A 35 3.72 -2.30 -4.60
N ILE A 36 3.55 -2.74 -3.36
CA ILE A 36 3.90 -1.98 -2.16
C ILE A 36 5.10 -2.65 -1.50
N PHE A 37 6.27 -2.02 -1.56
CA PHE A 37 7.44 -2.47 -0.80
C PHE A 37 7.36 -1.96 0.64
N PHE A 38 7.29 -2.90 1.60
CA PHE A 38 7.21 -2.59 3.02
C PHE A 38 8.11 -3.50 3.85
N SER A 39 8.45 -3.08 5.07
CA SER A 39 9.16 -3.91 6.04
C SER A 39 8.43 -3.90 7.37
N GLU A 40 8.32 -5.07 7.98
CA GLU A 40 7.85 -5.23 9.36
C GLU A 40 8.97 -4.92 10.37
N GLU A 41 10.23 -4.93 9.91
CA GLU A 41 11.42 -4.73 10.73
C GLU A 41 12.07 -3.36 10.43
N PRO A 42 11.86 -2.34 11.25
CA PRO A 42 12.35 -0.97 10.98
C PRO A 42 13.89 -0.85 11.04
N TYR A 43 14.57 -1.79 11.67
CA TYR A 43 16.02 -1.70 11.91
C TYR A 43 16.91 -2.15 10.76
N LYS A 44 16.37 -2.86 9.77
CA LYS A 44 17.14 -3.39 8.63
C LYS A 44 17.08 -2.50 7.38
N LYS A 45 17.15 -1.17 7.56
CA LYS A 45 16.99 -0.23 6.42
C LYS A 45 17.98 -0.47 5.28
N LYS A 46 19.25 -0.71 5.57
CA LYS A 46 20.28 -0.96 4.51
C LYS A 46 19.99 -2.24 3.72
N GLU A 47 19.67 -3.33 4.42
CA GLU A 47 19.33 -4.61 3.81
C GLU A 47 18.02 -4.52 3.03
N PHE A 48 17.03 -3.79 3.53
CA PHE A 48 15.80 -3.52 2.82
C PHE A 48 16.07 -2.94 1.44
N PHE A 49 16.88 -1.88 1.36
CA PHE A 49 17.20 -1.26 0.08
C PHE A 49 18.03 -2.14 -0.84
N LYS A 50 18.94 -2.94 -0.32
CA LYS A 50 19.69 -3.95 -1.08
C LYS A 50 18.75 -4.97 -1.72
N ASN A 51 17.78 -5.47 -0.96
CA ASN A 51 16.87 -6.51 -1.41
C ASN A 51 15.79 -6.00 -2.39
N ILE A 52 15.40 -4.73 -2.31
CA ILE A 52 14.42 -4.19 -3.26
C ILE A 52 15.03 -3.80 -4.62
N GLU A 53 16.33 -3.56 -4.72
CA GLU A 53 16.98 -3.11 -5.95
C GLU A 53 16.63 -3.98 -7.16
N PRO A 54 16.84 -5.32 -7.15
CA PRO A 54 16.47 -6.17 -8.27
C PRO A 54 14.95 -6.17 -8.53
N LEU A 55 14.14 -6.12 -7.48
CA LEU A 55 12.67 -6.13 -7.59
C LEU A 55 12.14 -4.85 -8.25
N VAL A 56 12.73 -3.70 -7.93
CA VAL A 56 12.40 -2.42 -8.58
C VAL A 56 12.75 -2.44 -10.06
N GLN A 57 13.85 -3.08 -10.46
CA GLN A 57 14.20 -3.21 -11.86
C GLN A 57 13.16 -4.03 -12.64
N ILE A 58 12.68 -5.12 -12.06
CA ILE A 58 11.60 -5.93 -12.63
C ILE A 58 10.32 -5.09 -12.76
N CYS A 59 9.93 -4.35 -11.71
CA CYS A 59 8.77 -3.47 -11.76
C CYS A 59 8.87 -2.46 -12.92
N ARG A 60 10.03 -1.85 -13.11
CA ARG A 60 10.26 -0.89 -14.22
C ARG A 60 10.15 -1.54 -15.58
N LYS A 61 10.83 -2.69 -15.77
CA LYS A 61 10.79 -3.47 -17.03
C LYS A 61 9.34 -3.81 -17.42
N ASN A 62 8.55 -4.21 -16.45
CA ASN A 62 7.17 -4.63 -16.65
C ASN A 62 6.15 -3.47 -16.54
N ARG A 63 6.61 -2.21 -16.39
CA ARG A 63 5.77 -1.01 -16.21
C ARG A 63 4.80 -1.12 -15.03
N ILE A 64 5.21 -1.82 -13.98
CA ILE A 64 4.44 -1.99 -12.75
C ILE A 64 4.62 -0.75 -11.88
N ILE A 65 3.51 -0.17 -11.44
CA ILE A 65 3.50 0.93 -10.48
C ILE A 65 3.93 0.39 -9.12
N PHE A 66 4.87 1.07 -8.46
CA PHE A 66 5.27 0.68 -7.12
C PHE A 66 5.38 1.86 -6.16
N ILE A 67 5.00 1.58 -4.92
CA ILE A 67 5.02 2.48 -3.77
C ILE A 67 5.97 1.89 -2.74
N MET A 68 6.71 2.74 -2.01
CA MET A 68 7.71 2.30 -1.05
C MET A 68 7.45 2.86 0.34
N GLN A 69 7.60 2.04 1.37
CA GLN A 69 7.67 2.49 2.76
C GLN A 69 9.09 3.01 3.04
N CYS A 70 9.32 4.29 2.76
CA CYS A 70 10.64 4.91 2.90
C CYS A 70 10.55 6.44 3.00
N SER A 71 11.70 7.09 3.28
CA SER A 71 11.81 8.54 3.21
C SER A 71 11.75 9.05 1.77
N PHE A 72 11.44 10.33 1.62
CA PHE A 72 11.43 11.04 0.34
C PHE A 72 12.72 10.84 -0.48
N PHE A 73 13.88 10.87 0.19
CA PHE A 73 15.18 10.68 -0.45
C PHE A 73 15.25 9.34 -1.21
N TRP A 74 14.87 8.25 -0.55
CA TRP A 74 14.89 6.92 -1.15
C TRP A 74 13.82 6.75 -2.22
N ALA A 75 12.62 7.28 -2.01
CA ALA A 75 11.58 7.26 -3.04
C ALA A 75 12.04 7.95 -4.33
N ARG A 76 12.73 9.09 -4.19
CA ARG A 76 13.32 9.80 -5.33
C ARG A 76 14.45 9.00 -6.00
N LYS A 77 15.38 8.44 -5.21
CA LYS A 77 16.50 7.62 -5.71
C LYS A 77 15.99 6.45 -6.54
N TYR A 78 14.99 5.74 -6.03
CA TYR A 78 14.39 4.59 -6.72
C TYR A 78 13.29 4.99 -7.71
N LYS A 79 13.05 6.27 -7.96
CA LYS A 79 11.99 6.75 -8.88
C LYS A 79 10.65 6.05 -8.61
N ALA A 80 10.30 5.88 -7.32
CA ALA A 80 9.03 5.29 -6.91
C ALA A 80 7.85 6.16 -7.36
N ASN A 81 6.71 5.56 -7.61
CA ASN A 81 5.49 6.28 -7.95
C ASN A 81 4.83 6.91 -6.71
N GLY A 82 5.11 6.36 -5.53
CA GLY A 82 4.54 6.85 -4.28
C GLY A 82 5.30 6.42 -3.03
N ILE A 83 4.84 6.96 -1.90
CA ILE A 83 5.39 6.69 -0.57
C ILE A 83 4.26 6.14 0.31
N LEU A 84 4.51 5.00 0.97
CA LEU A 84 3.65 4.48 2.02
C LEU A 84 4.09 5.08 3.36
N ILE A 85 3.21 5.85 3.97
CA ILE A 85 3.44 6.53 5.24
C ILE A 85 3.07 5.57 6.38
N ASP A 86 4.00 5.36 7.32
CA ASP A 86 3.73 4.64 8.56
C ASP A 86 3.37 5.61 9.68
N PHE A 87 2.33 5.27 10.44
CA PHE A 87 1.89 6.04 11.61
C PHE A 87 2.95 6.19 12.69
N LYS A 88 3.84 5.24 12.79
CA LYS A 88 4.90 5.19 13.79
C LYS A 88 6.10 6.07 13.45
N ASP A 89 6.22 6.48 12.20
CA ASP A 89 7.30 7.36 11.76
C ASP A 89 6.97 8.82 12.12
N LYS A 90 7.36 9.24 13.33
CA LYS A 90 7.31 10.64 13.78
C LYS A 90 8.03 11.61 12.82
N ILE A 91 8.94 11.11 12.00
CA ILE A 91 9.73 11.88 11.04
C ILE A 91 8.85 12.45 9.92
N LEU A 92 7.80 11.74 9.52
CA LEU A 92 6.91 12.19 8.45
C LEU A 92 5.90 13.25 8.92
N SER A 93 5.58 13.30 10.21
CA SER A 93 4.70 14.34 10.79
C SER A 93 5.33 15.71 10.85
N ASN A 94 6.68 15.80 10.83
CA ASN A 94 7.46 17.04 10.92
C ASN A 94 8.09 17.47 9.58
N MET A 95 7.70 16.88 8.45
CA MET A 95 8.29 17.22 7.16
C MET A 95 7.79 18.59 6.68
N ILE A 96 8.66 19.56 6.76
CA ILE A 96 8.51 20.97 6.39
C ILE A 96 8.03 21.20 4.94
N ASN A 97 8.01 20.17 4.08
CA ASN A 97 7.63 20.27 2.68
C ASN A 97 6.65 19.18 2.22
N PHE A 98 5.61 18.91 3.00
CA PHE A 98 4.58 17.94 2.64
C PHE A 98 3.94 18.23 1.27
N ASN A 99 3.73 19.51 0.95
CA ASN A 99 3.18 19.94 -0.33
C ASN A 99 4.08 19.56 -1.52
N LEU A 100 5.41 19.73 -1.42
CA LEU A 100 6.34 19.34 -2.48
C LEU A 100 6.38 17.82 -2.70
N ILE A 101 6.24 17.05 -1.63
CA ILE A 101 6.18 15.58 -1.71
C ILE A 101 4.88 15.16 -2.40
N LYS A 102 3.77 15.76 -2.00
CA LYS A 102 2.45 15.52 -2.56
C LYS A 102 2.36 15.84 -4.05
N GLU A 103 3.10 16.82 -4.53
CA GLU A 103 3.17 17.13 -5.96
C GLU A 103 3.91 16.07 -6.78
N LYS A 104 4.87 15.37 -6.20
CA LYS A 104 5.78 14.46 -6.91
C LYS A 104 5.42 12.99 -6.74
N PHE A 105 4.81 12.60 -5.62
CA PHE A 105 4.54 11.22 -5.24
C PHE A 105 3.08 11.00 -4.86
N LEU A 106 2.57 9.82 -5.18
CA LEU A 106 1.35 9.32 -4.57
C LEU A 106 1.60 9.08 -3.09
N LEU A 107 0.75 9.61 -2.24
CA LEU A 107 0.83 9.38 -0.80
C LEU A 107 -0.17 8.32 -0.40
N ALA A 108 0.34 7.21 0.11
CA ALA A 108 -0.44 6.09 0.59
C ALA A 108 -0.33 5.95 2.11
N VAL A 109 -1.38 5.50 2.77
CA VAL A 109 -1.39 5.20 4.20
C VAL A 109 -2.13 3.89 4.46
N LYS A 110 -1.74 3.19 5.53
CA LYS A 110 -2.49 2.07 6.09
C LYS A 110 -3.19 2.53 7.36
N ILE A 111 -4.51 2.34 7.41
CA ILE A 111 -5.35 2.70 8.58
C ILE A 111 -6.06 1.47 9.14
N HIS A 112 -6.38 1.53 10.45
CA HIS A 112 -7.02 0.43 11.18
C HIS A 112 -8.35 0.82 11.83
N ASN A 113 -8.66 2.11 11.89
CA ASN A 113 -9.85 2.62 12.57
C ASN A 113 -10.22 4.02 12.09
N TYR A 114 -11.36 4.51 12.59
CA TYR A 114 -11.88 5.82 12.24
C TYR A 114 -11.03 6.99 12.73
N GLN A 115 -10.36 6.85 13.88
CA GLN A 115 -9.49 7.91 14.43
C GLN A 115 -8.29 8.14 13.50
N GLU A 116 -7.68 7.06 13.01
CA GLU A 116 -6.62 7.12 12.03
C GLU A 116 -7.11 7.70 10.69
N ALA A 117 -8.30 7.27 10.22
CA ALA A 117 -8.91 7.82 9.02
C ALA A 117 -9.09 9.35 9.12
N LYS A 118 -9.59 9.85 10.24
CA LYS A 118 -9.82 11.29 10.49
C LYS A 118 -8.52 12.10 10.45
N LYS A 119 -7.42 11.53 10.99
CA LYS A 119 -6.12 12.19 11.01
C LYS A 119 -5.53 12.42 9.62
N PHE A 120 -5.78 11.52 8.67
CA PHE A 120 -5.16 11.54 7.33
C PHE A 120 -6.09 11.97 6.20
N ALA A 121 -7.35 12.34 6.49
CA ALA A 121 -8.34 12.61 5.46
C ALA A 121 -7.93 13.71 4.45
N ARG A 122 -7.08 14.66 4.82
CA ARG A 122 -6.78 15.83 3.96
C ARG A 122 -5.69 15.58 2.91
N ASP A 123 -4.62 14.88 3.28
CA ASP A 123 -3.35 14.97 2.54
C ASP A 123 -2.93 13.69 1.82
N ILE A 124 -3.73 12.64 1.88
CA ILE A 124 -3.43 11.31 1.33
C ILE A 124 -4.21 11.07 0.05
N ASP A 125 -3.60 10.38 -0.90
CA ASP A 125 -4.21 9.97 -2.16
C ASP A 125 -4.83 8.57 -2.05
N ILE A 126 -4.11 7.62 -1.43
CA ILE A 126 -4.44 6.20 -1.37
C ILE A 126 -4.55 5.75 0.09
N VAL A 127 -5.62 5.05 0.42
CA VAL A 127 -5.85 4.52 1.75
C VAL A 127 -6.04 3.01 1.72
N PHE A 128 -5.20 2.27 2.43
CA PHE A 128 -5.35 0.84 2.66
C PHE A 128 -6.00 0.60 4.04
N ILE A 129 -7.25 0.15 4.05
CA ILE A 129 -8.02 -0.13 5.26
C ILE A 129 -7.74 -1.56 5.73
N SER A 130 -7.17 -1.74 6.90
CA SER A 130 -6.61 -3.01 7.42
C SER A 130 -6.95 -3.22 8.91
N ASN A 131 -7.13 -4.45 9.40
CA ASN A 131 -7.25 -5.69 8.66
C ASN A 131 -8.73 -5.96 8.41
N VAL A 132 -9.16 -6.11 7.17
CA VAL A 132 -10.58 -6.36 6.86
C VAL A 132 -11.01 -7.74 7.34
N PHE A 133 -10.23 -8.75 7.05
CA PHE A 133 -10.46 -10.13 7.48
C PHE A 133 -9.37 -10.60 8.44
N ARG A 134 -9.64 -11.67 9.18
CA ARG A 134 -8.65 -12.35 10.03
C ARG A 134 -7.45 -12.77 9.19
N THR A 135 -6.23 -12.57 9.68
CA THR A 135 -4.99 -12.89 8.94
C THR A 135 -4.19 -13.96 9.66
N LYS A 136 -3.46 -14.78 8.90
CA LYS A 136 -2.51 -15.76 9.48
C LYS A 136 -1.33 -15.07 10.19
N THR A 137 -0.96 -13.87 9.76
CA THR A 137 0.12 -13.06 10.35
C THR A 137 -0.26 -12.47 11.72
N HIS A 138 -1.55 -12.22 11.96
CA HIS A 138 -2.05 -11.68 13.23
C HIS A 138 -3.31 -12.43 13.69
N PRO A 139 -3.19 -13.72 14.05
CA PRO A 139 -4.38 -14.57 14.33
C PRO A 139 -5.19 -14.15 15.55
N LYS A 140 -4.56 -13.40 16.48
CA LYS A 140 -5.20 -12.90 17.69
C LYS A 140 -6.02 -11.60 17.49
N ARG A 141 -5.95 -10.99 16.30
CA ARG A 141 -6.70 -9.76 15.99
C ARG A 141 -7.89 -10.11 15.11
N ASP A 142 -9.07 -9.81 15.58
CA ASP A 142 -10.28 -9.88 14.76
C ASP A 142 -10.17 -8.84 13.62
N GLY A 143 -10.70 -9.21 12.45
CA GLY A 143 -10.81 -8.28 11.34
C GLY A 143 -11.85 -7.20 11.63
N LEU A 144 -11.73 -6.05 10.97
CA LEU A 144 -12.71 -4.97 11.02
C LEU A 144 -14.09 -5.42 10.55
N GLY A 145 -14.14 -6.40 9.64
CA GLY A 145 -15.34 -6.81 8.96
C GLY A 145 -15.71 -5.89 7.79
N ILE A 146 -16.60 -6.39 6.94
CA ILE A 146 -16.99 -5.71 5.69
C ILE A 146 -17.81 -4.45 5.98
N GLN A 147 -18.66 -4.47 7.00
CA GLN A 147 -19.50 -3.32 7.35
C GLN A 147 -18.65 -2.11 7.72
N LYS A 148 -17.72 -2.25 8.66
CA LYS A 148 -16.79 -1.17 9.06
C LYS A 148 -15.88 -0.71 7.93
N LEU A 149 -15.45 -1.65 7.05
CA LEU A 149 -14.74 -1.28 5.84
C LEU A 149 -15.56 -0.32 4.98
N PHE A 150 -16.82 -0.62 4.72
CA PHE A 150 -17.67 0.20 3.86
C PHE A 150 -18.05 1.55 4.50
N GLU A 151 -18.21 1.60 5.82
CA GLU A 151 -18.38 2.83 6.58
C GLU A 151 -17.15 3.75 6.43
N LEU A 152 -15.94 3.20 6.58
CA LEU A 152 -14.69 3.93 6.36
C LEU A 152 -14.52 4.39 4.91
N CYS A 153 -14.86 3.55 3.93
CA CYS A 153 -14.84 3.94 2.53
C CYS A 153 -15.80 5.11 2.23
N THR A 154 -16.97 5.12 2.89
CA THR A 154 -17.93 6.21 2.74
C THR A 154 -17.41 7.51 3.38
N PHE A 155 -16.79 7.42 4.55
CA PHE A 155 -16.14 8.55 5.20
C PHE A 155 -14.99 9.14 4.35
N LEU A 156 -14.23 8.27 3.67
CA LEU A 156 -13.09 8.62 2.83
C LEU A 156 -13.44 8.61 1.33
N LYS A 157 -14.68 8.96 0.95
CA LYS A 157 -15.19 8.86 -0.43
C LYS A 157 -14.35 9.60 -1.49
N ASP A 158 -13.61 10.64 -1.06
CA ASP A 158 -12.75 11.43 -1.93
C ASP A 158 -11.34 10.86 -2.08
N LYS A 159 -11.08 9.66 -1.51
CA LYS A 159 -9.80 8.95 -1.55
C LYS A 159 -9.91 7.67 -2.37
N LEU A 160 -8.77 7.17 -2.82
CA LEU A 160 -8.68 5.85 -3.42
C LEU A 160 -8.55 4.81 -2.30
N ASN A 161 -9.68 4.20 -1.95
CA ASN A 161 -9.76 3.24 -0.85
C ASN A 161 -9.53 1.82 -1.34
N PHE A 162 -8.70 1.07 -0.61
CA PHE A 162 -8.37 -0.32 -0.86
C PHE A 162 -8.55 -1.15 0.41
N ALA A 163 -9.16 -2.34 0.26
CA ALA A 163 -9.23 -3.31 1.35
C ALA A 163 -7.87 -4.00 1.53
N LEU A 164 -7.41 -4.16 2.78
CA LEU A 164 -6.16 -4.86 3.07
C LEU A 164 -6.34 -5.80 4.27
N GLY A 165 -5.61 -6.92 4.26
CA GLY A 165 -5.57 -7.90 5.34
C GLY A 165 -6.59 -9.01 5.22
N GLY A 166 -6.10 -10.24 5.07
CA GLY A 166 -6.88 -11.46 4.95
C GLY A 166 -7.67 -11.60 3.64
N VAL A 167 -7.45 -10.70 2.67
CA VAL A 167 -8.08 -10.79 1.34
C VAL A 167 -7.52 -11.97 0.57
N ASN A 168 -8.41 -12.78 -0.01
CA ASN A 168 -8.10 -13.95 -0.82
C ASN A 168 -9.13 -14.11 -1.95
N ARG A 169 -8.93 -15.09 -2.85
CA ARG A 169 -9.81 -15.33 -4.01
C ARG A 169 -11.26 -15.65 -3.65
N ILE A 170 -11.50 -16.19 -2.45
CA ILE A 170 -12.85 -16.58 -2.00
C ILE A 170 -13.61 -15.33 -1.50
N ASN A 171 -12.99 -14.52 -0.66
CA ASN A 171 -13.67 -13.42 0.02
C ASN A 171 -13.65 -12.09 -0.76
N ILE A 172 -12.80 -11.96 -1.78
CA ILE A 172 -12.72 -10.77 -2.64
C ILE A 172 -14.07 -10.45 -3.30
N LYS A 173 -14.87 -11.47 -3.65
CA LYS A 173 -16.19 -11.30 -4.26
C LYS A 173 -17.17 -10.52 -3.37
N ARG A 174 -16.92 -10.46 -2.05
CA ARG A 174 -17.70 -9.72 -1.07
C ARG A 174 -17.32 -8.25 -0.96
N LEU A 175 -16.21 -7.84 -1.59
CA LEU A 175 -15.66 -6.48 -1.54
C LEU A 175 -16.24 -5.58 -2.65
N LYS A 176 -17.56 -5.58 -2.81
CA LYS A 176 -18.26 -4.74 -3.79
C LYS A 176 -18.83 -3.49 -3.13
N ASN A 177 -18.19 -2.34 -3.35
CA ASN A 177 -18.67 -1.04 -2.86
C ASN A 177 -18.18 0.06 -3.81
N LYS A 178 -19.04 1.05 -4.10
CA LYS A 178 -18.73 2.16 -5.04
C LYS A 178 -17.55 3.03 -4.62
N ASN A 179 -17.28 3.11 -3.32
CA ASN A 179 -16.19 3.91 -2.76
C ASN A 179 -14.93 3.06 -2.49
N LEU A 180 -14.93 1.78 -2.86
CA LEU A 180 -13.77 0.88 -2.76
C LEU A 180 -13.21 0.65 -4.17
N LYS A 181 -11.95 1.05 -4.39
CA LYS A 181 -11.28 0.94 -5.68
C LYS A 181 -10.75 -0.47 -5.95
N GLY A 182 -10.39 -1.20 -4.91
CA GLY A 182 -9.79 -2.52 -5.04
C GLY A 182 -9.24 -3.06 -3.72
N PHE A 183 -8.16 -3.84 -3.79
CA PHE A 183 -7.59 -4.47 -2.61
C PHE A 183 -6.06 -4.56 -2.65
N GLY A 184 -5.47 -4.73 -1.46
CA GLY A 184 -4.09 -5.15 -1.26
C GLY A 184 -4.03 -6.51 -0.57
N ALA A 185 -3.05 -7.33 -0.94
CA ALA A 185 -2.85 -8.64 -0.33
C ALA A 185 -1.38 -9.07 -0.34
N ILE A 186 -1.04 -10.03 0.51
CA ILE A 186 0.26 -10.71 0.53
C ILE A 186 0.12 -12.12 -0.04
N SER A 187 -0.81 -12.90 0.51
CA SER A 187 -0.94 -14.33 0.21
C SER A 187 -1.74 -14.62 -1.05
N CYS A 188 -2.63 -13.73 -1.48
CA CYS A 188 -3.46 -13.90 -2.67
C CYS A 188 -2.64 -14.04 -3.98
N PHE A 189 -1.40 -13.57 -3.98
CA PHE A 189 -0.47 -13.61 -5.12
C PHE A 189 0.53 -14.76 -5.06
N ARG A 190 0.43 -15.65 -4.06
CA ARG A 190 1.35 -16.79 -3.86
C ARG A 190 0.83 -18.10 -4.45
N GLU A 191 -0.40 -18.10 -4.90
CA GLU A 191 -1.11 -19.29 -5.40
C GLU A 191 -1.00 -19.41 -6.92
#